data_d4f49841298d1ca6f641c2b86cf84e08
#
_entry.id   d4f49841298d1ca6f641c2b86cf84e08
#
_cell.length_a   1.000
_cell.length_b   1.000
_cell.length_c   1.000
_cell.angle_alpha   90.00
_cell.angle_beta   90.00
_cell.angle_gamma   90.00
#
_symmetry.space_group_name_H-M   'P 1'
#
loop_
_entity.id
_entity.type
_entity.pdbx_description
1 polymer ?
#
loop_
_entity_poly.entity_id
_entity_poly.type
_entity_poly.pdbx_seq_one_letter_code
_entity_poly.pdbx_strand_id
1 'polypeptide(L)'
;MIKVSPSGISMLLECPRCLWLQVNENLKRPRGIFPSLPDGMDNVFKSYFDQFRQSGGLPPEIDGKINGRLFDDAKQLQKWRDFNFGRGGIRFEFPEYDVVVAGAIDDLLVDPDGKFIPFDFKTRGYPTKEDTHEHYRHQLDL
;
A
#
# COMPACT_ATOMS: atom_id res chain seq x y z
N MET A 1 -12.64 -15.57 -11.36
CA MET A 1 -12.26 -14.16 -11.12
C MET A 1 -10.75 -14.05 -10.95
N ILE A 2 -10.12 -13.28 -11.80
CA ILE A 2 -8.67 -13.02 -11.78
C ILE A 2 -8.36 -12.11 -10.60
N LYS A 3 -7.36 -12.49 -9.79
CA LYS A 3 -6.94 -11.72 -8.61
C LYS A 3 -5.70 -10.91 -8.93
N VAL A 4 -5.80 -9.59 -8.81
CA VAL A 4 -4.73 -8.64 -9.09
C VAL A 4 -4.42 -7.82 -7.83
N SER A 5 -3.13 -7.71 -7.51
CA SER A 5 -2.63 -6.82 -6.44
C SER A 5 -1.96 -5.59 -7.05
N PRO A 6 -1.67 -4.54 -6.27
CA PRO A 6 -0.87 -3.40 -6.73
C PRO A 6 0.47 -3.82 -7.37
N SER A 7 1.16 -4.81 -6.79
CA SER A 7 2.38 -5.39 -7.40
C SER A 7 2.10 -6.14 -8.70
N GLY A 8 0.92 -6.75 -8.85
CA GLY A 8 0.48 -7.36 -10.11
C GLY A 8 0.27 -6.31 -11.19
N ILE A 9 -0.27 -5.14 -10.84
CA ILE A 9 -0.42 -4.02 -11.77
C ILE A 9 0.94 -3.43 -12.14
N SER A 10 1.85 -3.28 -11.18
CA SER A 10 3.24 -2.90 -11.50
C SER A 10 3.87 -3.87 -12.49
N MET A 11 3.67 -5.17 -12.29
CA MET A 11 4.15 -6.20 -13.23
C MET A 11 3.51 -6.08 -14.61
N LEU A 12 2.22 -5.74 -14.70
CA LEU A 12 1.53 -5.50 -15.98
C LEU A 12 2.17 -4.33 -16.73
N LEU A 13 2.42 -3.23 -16.04
CA LEU A 13 3.02 -2.02 -16.62
C LEU A 13 4.46 -2.27 -17.10
N GLU A 14 5.22 -3.07 -16.35
CA GLU A 14 6.60 -3.42 -16.73
C GLU A 14 6.64 -4.47 -17.87
N CYS A 15 5.81 -5.50 -17.78
CA CYS A 15 5.82 -6.63 -18.72
C CYS A 15 4.48 -7.38 -18.70
N PRO A 16 3.55 -7.04 -19.59
CA PRO A 16 2.25 -7.71 -19.68
C PRO A 16 2.34 -9.23 -19.82
N ARG A 17 3.33 -9.72 -20.59
CA ARG A 17 3.59 -11.15 -20.75
C ARG A 17 3.91 -11.84 -19.43
N CYS A 18 4.66 -11.18 -18.54
CA CYS A 18 5.01 -11.75 -17.25
C CYS A 18 3.77 -11.92 -16.35
N LEU A 19 2.87 -10.94 -16.34
CA LEU A 19 1.61 -11.07 -15.61
C LEU A 19 0.75 -12.17 -16.22
N TRP A 20 0.63 -12.22 -17.54
CA TRP A 20 -0.14 -13.26 -18.23
C TRP A 20 0.35 -14.67 -17.87
N LEU A 21 1.66 -14.91 -17.92
CA LEU A 21 2.28 -16.18 -17.55
C LEU A 21 2.03 -16.54 -16.07
N GLN A 22 2.10 -15.54 -15.18
CA GLN A 22 1.84 -15.78 -13.77
C GLN A 22 0.38 -16.14 -13.50
N VAL A 23 -0.57 -15.48 -14.17
CA VAL A 23 -2.01 -15.68 -13.96
C VAL A 23 -2.49 -16.98 -14.61
N ASN A 24 -2.08 -17.26 -15.86
CA ASN A 24 -2.62 -18.36 -16.63
C ASN A 24 -1.81 -19.66 -16.51
N GLU A 25 -0.48 -19.55 -16.37
CA GLU A 25 0.43 -20.70 -16.32
C GLU A 25 1.03 -20.92 -14.92
N ASN A 26 0.70 -20.08 -13.94
CA ASN A 26 1.29 -20.07 -12.60
C ASN A 26 2.84 -20.00 -12.64
N LEU A 27 3.39 -19.43 -13.71
CA LEU A 27 4.83 -19.26 -13.92
C LEU A 27 5.26 -17.90 -13.35
N LYS A 28 5.88 -17.92 -12.19
CA LYS A 28 6.34 -16.71 -11.50
C LYS A 28 7.73 -16.28 -11.98
N ARG A 29 7.97 -14.96 -11.98
CA ARG A 29 9.34 -14.44 -12.14
C ARG A 29 10.26 -15.01 -11.07
N PRO A 30 11.55 -15.28 -11.38
CA PRO A 30 12.53 -15.59 -10.35
C PRO A 30 12.53 -14.52 -9.26
N ARG A 31 12.56 -14.96 -8.01
CA ARG A 31 12.67 -14.02 -6.88
C ARG A 31 14.06 -13.38 -6.88
N GLY A 32 14.10 -12.06 -6.76
CA GLY A 32 15.32 -11.32 -6.46
C GLY A 32 15.75 -11.50 -5.00
N ILE A 33 16.79 -10.77 -4.62
CA ILE A 33 17.25 -10.72 -3.21
C ILE A 33 16.10 -10.15 -2.36
N PHE A 34 15.78 -10.86 -1.27
CA PHE A 34 14.72 -10.41 -0.36
C PHE A 34 15.15 -9.12 0.38
N PRO A 35 14.40 -8.03 0.27
CA PRO A 35 14.75 -6.75 0.88
C PRO A 35 14.36 -6.73 2.37
N SER A 36 15.10 -7.47 3.23
CA SER A 36 14.78 -7.63 4.65
C SER A 36 14.75 -6.31 5.44
N LEU A 37 15.61 -5.35 5.07
CA LEU A 37 15.66 -4.05 5.76
C LEU A 37 14.42 -3.19 5.48
N PRO A 38 13.98 -2.96 4.25
CA PRO A 38 12.71 -2.28 3.98
C PRO A 38 11.51 -2.93 4.64
N ASP A 39 11.41 -4.25 4.65
CA ASP A 39 10.32 -4.98 5.30
C ASP A 39 10.30 -4.79 6.82
N GLY A 40 11.48 -4.82 7.45
CA GLY A 40 11.63 -4.52 8.88
C GLY A 40 11.27 -3.07 9.21
N MET A 41 11.69 -2.11 8.38
CA MET A 41 11.40 -0.70 8.55
C MET A 41 9.91 -0.38 8.41
N ASP A 42 9.20 -1.06 7.53
CA ASP A 42 7.75 -0.93 7.38
C ASP A 42 7.01 -1.19 8.71
N ASN A 43 7.36 -2.26 9.39
CA ASN A 43 6.78 -2.60 10.69
C ASN A 43 7.14 -1.56 11.77
N VAL A 44 8.35 -1.02 11.75
CA VAL A 44 8.78 0.05 12.66
C VAL A 44 7.96 1.32 12.44
N PHE A 45 7.77 1.75 11.19
CA PHE A 45 6.96 2.92 10.86
C PHE A 45 5.50 2.74 11.28
N LYS A 46 4.88 1.61 10.98
CA LYS A 46 3.50 1.31 11.40
C LYS A 46 3.35 1.41 12.94
N SER A 47 4.27 0.82 13.67
CA SER A 47 4.27 0.88 15.14
C SER A 47 4.49 2.30 15.66
N TYR A 48 5.37 3.08 15.03
CA TYR A 48 5.64 4.47 15.37
C TYR A 48 4.40 5.35 15.17
N PHE A 49 3.74 5.25 14.01
CA PHE A 49 2.50 5.99 13.73
C PHE A 49 1.35 5.59 14.66
N ASP A 50 1.26 4.32 15.04
CA ASP A 50 0.22 3.83 15.95
C ASP A 50 0.34 4.44 17.37
N GLN A 51 1.54 4.83 17.83
CA GLN A 51 1.72 5.56 19.10
C GLN A 51 1.07 6.95 19.03
N PHE A 52 1.23 7.68 17.93
CA PHE A 52 0.58 8.97 17.71
C PHE A 52 -0.94 8.84 17.54
N ARG A 53 -1.39 7.80 16.89
CA ARG A 53 -2.83 7.48 16.76
C ARG A 53 -3.48 7.34 18.13
N GLN A 54 -2.85 6.64 19.06
CA GLN A 54 -3.36 6.46 20.43
C GLN A 54 -3.41 7.77 21.20
N SER A 55 -2.48 8.69 20.98
CA SER A 55 -2.43 10.01 21.63
C SER A 55 -3.31 11.06 20.94
N GLY A 56 -3.85 10.77 19.74
CA GLY A 56 -4.64 11.71 18.95
C GLY A 56 -3.82 12.80 18.24
N GLY A 57 -2.50 12.62 18.15
CA GLY A 57 -1.57 13.54 17.49
C GLY A 57 -1.11 13.07 16.12
N LEU A 58 -0.21 13.83 15.53
CA LEU A 58 0.52 13.48 14.32
C LEU A 58 2.00 13.30 14.62
N PRO A 59 2.71 12.41 13.91
CA PRO A 59 4.15 12.36 13.96
C PRO A 59 4.78 13.70 13.55
N PRO A 60 5.87 14.14 14.19
CA PRO A 60 6.53 15.44 13.89
C PRO A 60 6.94 15.60 12.43
N GLU A 61 7.19 14.49 11.73
CA GLU A 61 7.59 14.47 10.33
C GLU A 61 6.50 14.99 9.39
N ILE A 62 5.22 14.87 9.79
CA ILE A 62 4.06 15.27 8.99
C ILE A 62 3.20 16.33 9.68
N ASP A 63 3.42 16.57 10.97
CA ASP A 63 2.70 17.60 11.72
C ASP A 63 2.98 18.99 11.13
N GLY A 64 1.91 19.77 10.93
CA GLY A 64 1.95 21.07 10.26
C GLY A 64 2.21 21.03 8.75
N LYS A 65 2.47 19.86 8.17
CA LYS A 65 2.66 19.68 6.71
C LYS A 65 1.42 19.16 5.99
N ILE A 66 0.54 18.52 6.74
CA ILE A 66 -0.72 17.98 6.23
C ILE A 66 -1.89 18.57 7.02
N ASN A 67 -3.02 18.75 6.37
CA ASN A 67 -4.26 19.13 7.02
C ASN A 67 -5.13 17.88 7.18
N GLY A 68 -5.05 17.24 8.34
CA GLY A 68 -5.79 16.01 8.61
C GLY A 68 -5.34 15.34 9.91
N ARG A 69 -5.89 14.17 10.18
CA ARG A 69 -5.57 13.33 11.33
C ARG A 69 -5.32 11.89 10.90
N LEU A 70 -4.66 11.12 11.74
CA LEU A 70 -4.57 9.68 11.55
C LEU A 70 -5.96 9.03 11.69
N PHE A 71 -6.23 8.04 10.87
CA PHE A 71 -7.46 7.25 10.98
C PHE A 71 -7.50 6.53 12.32
N ASP A 72 -8.57 6.67 13.08
CA ASP A 72 -8.63 6.32 14.51
C ASP A 72 -9.15 4.90 14.81
N ASP A 73 -9.84 4.24 13.86
CA ASP A 73 -10.26 2.84 14.06
C ASP A 73 -9.09 1.86 13.81
N ALA A 74 -8.33 1.60 14.87
CA ALA A 74 -7.18 0.70 14.81
C ALA A 74 -7.55 -0.73 14.38
N LYS A 75 -8.75 -1.22 14.75
CA LYS A 75 -9.21 -2.57 14.37
C LYS A 75 -9.47 -2.67 12.87
N GLN A 76 -10.11 -1.64 12.31
CA GLN A 76 -10.39 -1.60 10.88
C GLN A 76 -9.10 -1.39 10.08
N LEU A 77 -8.20 -0.52 10.56
CA LEU A 77 -6.89 -0.32 9.95
C LEU A 77 -6.08 -1.61 9.92
N GLN A 78 -6.06 -2.36 11.03
CA GLN A 78 -5.37 -3.65 11.08
C GLN A 78 -5.91 -4.65 10.04
N LYS A 79 -7.23 -4.71 9.83
CA LYS A 79 -7.82 -5.53 8.77
C LYS A 79 -7.36 -5.10 7.37
N TRP A 80 -7.17 -3.80 7.12
CA TRP A 80 -6.71 -3.28 5.84
C TRP A 80 -5.21 -3.47 5.63
N ARG A 81 -4.43 -3.51 6.71
CA ARG A 81 -3.00 -3.85 6.69
C ARG A 81 -2.74 -5.34 6.49
N ASP A 82 -3.58 -6.20 7.08
CA ASP A 82 -3.47 -7.66 7.01
C ASP A 82 -4.09 -8.19 5.73
N PHE A 83 -3.30 -8.18 4.65
CA PHE A 83 -3.77 -8.63 3.36
C PHE A 83 -3.31 -10.05 3.01
N ASN A 84 -4.29 -10.90 2.71
CA ASN A 84 -4.12 -12.03 1.83
C ASN A 84 -5.37 -12.16 0.94
N PHE A 85 -5.29 -12.81 -0.23
CA PHE A 85 -6.43 -12.91 -1.15
C PHE A 85 -7.67 -13.61 -0.59
N GLY A 86 -7.61 -14.16 0.61
CA GLY A 86 -8.74 -14.77 1.32
C GLY A 86 -9.34 -13.88 2.41
N ARG A 87 -8.54 -13.01 3.00
CA ARG A 87 -8.94 -12.18 4.16
C ARG A 87 -8.18 -10.87 4.19
N GLY A 88 -8.80 -9.84 4.79
CA GLY A 88 -8.18 -8.53 5.00
C GLY A 88 -7.94 -7.74 3.72
N GLY A 89 -7.24 -6.62 3.89
CA GLY A 89 -6.97 -5.66 2.84
C GLY A 89 -8.20 -4.89 2.39
N ILE A 90 -7.98 -4.04 1.39
CA ILE A 90 -9.03 -3.36 0.65
C ILE A 90 -9.26 -4.14 -0.63
N ARG A 91 -10.53 -4.28 -1.04
CA ARG A 91 -10.93 -5.07 -2.19
C ARG A 91 -11.95 -4.32 -3.00
N PHE A 92 -11.78 -4.35 -4.32
CA PHE A 92 -12.74 -3.88 -5.29
C PHE A 92 -12.94 -4.92 -6.38
N GLU A 93 -14.21 -5.23 -6.71
CA GLU A 93 -14.57 -6.24 -7.70
C GLU A 93 -15.06 -5.56 -8.98
N PHE A 94 -14.59 -6.04 -10.11
CA PHE A 94 -15.02 -5.65 -11.44
C PHE A 94 -15.67 -6.86 -12.12
N PRO A 95 -16.97 -7.11 -11.87
CA PRO A 95 -17.64 -8.31 -12.37
C PRO A 95 -17.66 -8.39 -13.90
N GLU A 96 -17.74 -7.24 -14.57
CA GLU A 96 -17.75 -7.13 -16.04
C GLU A 96 -16.46 -7.64 -16.70
N TYR A 97 -15.35 -7.65 -15.96
CA TYR A 97 -14.04 -8.13 -16.43
C TYR A 97 -13.60 -9.44 -15.76
N ASP A 98 -14.43 -10.00 -14.87
CA ASP A 98 -14.08 -11.16 -14.04
C ASP A 98 -12.78 -10.95 -13.24
N VAL A 99 -12.57 -9.71 -12.72
CA VAL A 99 -11.37 -9.27 -12.00
C VAL A 99 -11.72 -8.78 -10.61
N VAL A 100 -10.87 -9.11 -9.63
CA VAL A 100 -10.82 -8.45 -8.33
C VAL A 100 -9.44 -7.82 -8.12
N VAL A 101 -9.43 -6.54 -7.80
CA VAL A 101 -8.24 -5.82 -7.33
C VAL A 101 -8.27 -5.80 -5.82
N ALA A 102 -7.17 -6.19 -5.19
CA ALA A 102 -7.09 -6.19 -3.74
C ALA A 102 -5.65 -5.98 -3.26
N GLY A 103 -5.51 -5.23 -2.15
CA GLY A 103 -4.21 -4.93 -1.57
C GLY A 103 -4.29 -4.50 -0.11
N ALA A 104 -3.13 -4.36 0.54
CA ALA A 104 -2.99 -3.73 1.83
C ALA A 104 -2.70 -2.24 1.66
N ILE A 105 -3.04 -1.47 2.69
CA ILE A 105 -2.52 -0.11 2.89
C ILE A 105 -1.56 -0.11 4.07
N ASP A 106 -0.59 0.79 4.07
CA ASP A 106 0.29 0.96 5.22
C ASP A 106 -0.38 1.79 6.32
N ASP A 107 -0.98 2.90 5.93
CA ASP A 107 -1.71 3.78 6.84
C ASP A 107 -2.76 4.62 6.10
N LEU A 108 -3.56 5.35 6.88
CA LEU A 108 -4.65 6.15 6.37
C LEU A 108 -4.77 7.46 7.17
N LEU A 109 -4.89 8.56 6.44
CA LEU A 109 -5.23 9.86 6.99
C LEU A 109 -6.68 10.19 6.69
N VAL A 110 -7.26 11.06 7.51
CA VAL A 110 -8.60 11.61 7.32
C VAL A 110 -8.47 13.12 7.24
N ASP A 111 -8.91 13.71 6.14
CA ASP A 111 -8.91 15.16 5.97
C ASP A 111 -10.05 15.83 6.78
N PRO A 112 -10.11 17.18 6.85
CA PRO A 112 -11.18 17.88 7.57
C PRO A 112 -12.58 17.63 7.01
N ASP A 113 -12.70 17.24 5.74
CA ASP A 113 -13.98 16.92 5.08
C ASP A 113 -14.39 15.46 5.33
N GLY A 114 -13.57 14.69 6.05
CA GLY A 114 -13.80 13.27 6.33
C GLY A 114 -13.40 12.31 5.21
N LYS A 115 -12.67 12.80 4.20
CA LYS A 115 -12.16 11.95 3.12
C LYS A 115 -10.93 11.19 3.57
N PHE A 116 -10.78 9.99 3.05
CA PHE A 116 -9.64 9.12 3.31
C PHE A 116 -8.50 9.41 2.34
N ILE A 117 -7.29 9.54 2.89
CA ILE A 117 -6.06 9.74 2.13
C ILE A 117 -5.14 8.57 2.44
N PRO A 118 -4.90 7.65 1.48
CA PRO A 118 -3.95 6.55 1.68
C PRO A 118 -2.54 7.10 1.89
N PHE A 119 -1.82 6.50 2.82
CA PHE A 119 -0.45 6.85 3.17
C PHE A 119 0.42 5.60 3.10
N ASP A 120 1.54 5.70 2.38
CA ASP A 120 2.43 4.58 2.10
C ASP A 120 3.86 4.92 2.53
N PHE A 121 4.52 3.99 3.20
CA PHE A 121 5.89 4.15 3.68
C PHE A 121 6.87 3.62 2.65
N LYS A 122 7.84 4.45 2.24
CA LYS A 122 8.90 4.05 1.32
C LYS A 122 10.27 4.33 1.92
N THR A 123 11.04 3.28 2.15
CA THR A 123 12.43 3.38 2.58
C THR A 123 13.36 3.28 1.38
N ARG A 124 14.38 4.13 1.37
CA ARG A 124 15.38 4.12 0.31
C ARG A 124 16.74 4.56 0.85
N GLY A 125 17.81 4.01 0.31
CA GLY A 125 19.19 4.29 0.73
C GLY A 125 19.83 5.52 0.10
N TYR A 126 19.06 6.35 -0.63
CA TYR A 126 19.53 7.55 -1.33
C TYR A 126 18.47 8.65 -1.32
N PRO A 127 18.88 9.93 -1.50
CA PRO A 127 17.96 11.06 -1.45
C PRO A 127 16.82 10.93 -2.46
N THR A 128 15.66 11.48 -2.11
CA THR A 128 14.51 11.61 -3.01
C THR A 128 14.81 12.64 -4.09
N LYS A 129 14.33 12.39 -5.30
CA LYS A 129 14.28 13.37 -6.40
C LYS A 129 12.88 13.98 -6.45
N GLU A 130 12.72 15.10 -7.15
CA GLU A 130 11.44 15.79 -7.29
C GLU A 130 10.35 14.90 -7.88
N ASP A 131 10.71 14.03 -8.84
CA ASP A 131 9.82 13.10 -9.54
C ASP A 131 9.65 11.73 -8.84
N THR A 132 10.24 11.54 -7.66
CA THR A 132 10.23 10.23 -6.97
C THR A 132 8.80 9.74 -6.69
N HIS A 133 7.87 10.65 -6.39
CA HIS A 133 6.47 10.33 -6.12
C HIS A 133 5.73 9.76 -7.33
N GLU A 134 6.07 10.19 -8.53
CA GLU A 134 5.47 9.70 -9.78
C GLU A 134 5.64 8.18 -9.95
N HIS A 135 6.78 7.66 -9.51
CA HIS A 135 7.09 6.23 -9.59
C HIS A 135 6.15 5.35 -8.74
N TYR A 136 5.59 5.91 -7.67
CA TYR A 136 4.69 5.18 -6.76
C TYR A 136 3.22 5.54 -6.92
N ARG A 137 2.91 6.53 -7.74
CA ARG A 137 1.57 7.08 -7.91
C ARG A 137 0.52 6.02 -8.19
N HIS A 138 0.80 5.10 -9.11
CA HIS A 138 -0.13 4.04 -9.48
C HIS A 138 -0.49 3.08 -8.33
N GLN A 139 0.30 3.03 -7.26
CA GLN A 139 -0.02 2.24 -6.07
C GLN A 139 -1.03 2.94 -5.17
N LEU A 140 -1.06 4.27 -5.19
CA LEU A 140 -1.97 5.10 -4.38
C LEU A 140 -3.28 5.41 -5.12
N ASP A 141 -3.25 5.39 -6.45
CA ASP A 141 -4.41 5.65 -7.30
C ASP A 141 -5.36 4.42 -7.42
N LEU A 142 -4.96 3.26 -6.88
CA LEU A 142 -5.74 2.02 -6.83
C LEU A 142 -6.53 1.89 -5.54
#